data_57b75b25c571d0c102609f2984cf7743
#
_entry.id   57b75b25c571d0c102609f2984cf7743
#
_cell.length_a   1.000
_cell.length_b   1.000
_cell.length_c   1.000
_cell.angle_alpha   90.00
_cell.angle_beta   90.00
_cell.angle_gamma   90.00
#
_symmetry.space_group_name_H-M   'P 1'
#
loop_
_entity.id
_entity.type
_entity.pdbx_description
1 polymer ?
#
loop_
_entity_poly.entity_id
_entity_poly.type
_entity_poly.pdbx_seq_one_letter_code
_entity_poly.pdbx_strand_id
1 'polypeptide(L)'
;MATILEATTKQTGNEVRIWTADFTDDLPSGATVASGTAFHTPPGGGGTLVPTMTVSSPYVGAQLSNPADTGVHYLDVVATFSNSEKSEVRVSFVVGYDDTQARAGMSGLIRRLRAMTNASPVDYEIAGVPYWSDAQLQEVLDNHRMDFYDELLDGVPQMTSGGTVKYFRYNAPYGNLESGTNFSLALTAGGSVTASYSVDYNAGVITFTTDQRGTAYFLTGKTYMMESAAADVWDQKAAYYSLSYDVKTDGHDLTRSQLYKQAREQATFWRGRMGAYSITAERSDTW
;
A
#
# COMPACT_ATOMS: atom_id res chain seq x y z
N MET A 1 19.95 -12.98 30.88
CA MET A 1 20.08 -12.20 29.62
C MET A 1 18.77 -11.50 29.38
N ALA A 2 18.81 -10.16 29.26
CA ALA A 2 17.61 -9.37 29.06
C ALA A 2 16.88 -9.76 27.76
N THR A 3 15.56 -9.74 27.80
CA THR A 3 14.69 -10.13 26.69
C THR A 3 13.64 -9.06 26.40
N ILE A 4 13.14 -9.04 25.17
CA ILE A 4 11.99 -8.19 24.80
C ILE A 4 10.73 -9.03 24.90
N LEU A 5 9.73 -8.51 25.59
CA LEU A 5 8.46 -9.21 25.83
C LEU A 5 7.46 -9.12 24.67
N GLU A 6 7.75 -8.29 23.67
CA GLU A 6 6.85 -8.08 22.53
C GLU A 6 6.77 -9.32 21.63
N ALA A 7 5.55 -9.78 21.39
CA ALA A 7 5.29 -10.94 20.53
C ALA A 7 5.47 -10.66 19.03
N THR A 8 5.58 -9.40 18.63
CA THR A 8 5.70 -8.99 17.23
C THR A 8 6.88 -8.05 17.03
N THR A 9 7.63 -8.28 15.97
CA THR A 9 8.77 -7.45 15.57
C THR A 9 8.39 -6.43 14.49
N LYS A 10 7.10 -6.06 14.41
CA LYS A 10 6.58 -5.12 13.40
C LYS A 10 5.88 -3.93 14.07
N GLN A 11 6.07 -2.77 13.48
CA GLN A 11 5.38 -1.53 13.84
C GLN A 11 5.01 -0.79 12.55
N THR A 12 3.89 -0.06 12.53
CA THR A 12 3.54 0.80 11.39
C THR A 12 4.05 2.23 11.61
N GLY A 13 4.18 3.00 10.53
CA GLY A 13 4.68 4.37 10.59
C GLY A 13 3.84 5.32 11.44
N ASN A 14 2.54 5.05 11.61
CA ASN A 14 1.60 5.85 12.41
C ASN A 14 1.28 5.24 13.78
N GLU A 15 1.89 4.10 14.10
CA GLU A 15 1.63 3.40 15.35
C GLU A 15 2.45 3.98 16.50
N VAL A 16 1.82 4.08 17.67
CA VAL A 16 2.50 4.33 18.95
C VAL A 16 2.61 3.01 19.68
N ARG A 17 3.83 2.53 19.88
CA ARG A 17 4.09 1.25 20.53
C ARG A 17 5.05 1.38 21.69
N ILE A 18 4.80 0.61 22.76
CA ILE A 18 5.71 0.47 23.89
C ILE A 18 6.45 -0.85 23.71
N TRP A 19 7.76 -0.79 23.59
CA TRP A 19 8.66 -1.93 23.58
C TRP A 19 9.13 -2.20 25.01
N THR A 20 8.72 -3.30 25.60
CA THR A 20 9.03 -3.64 26.99
C THR A 20 10.20 -4.61 27.05
N ALA A 21 11.28 -4.20 27.68
CA ALA A 21 12.44 -5.02 27.97
C ALA A 21 12.34 -5.58 29.39
N ASP A 22 12.58 -6.88 29.52
CA ASP A 22 12.66 -7.61 30.79
C ASP A 22 14.12 -7.84 31.16
N PHE A 23 14.53 -7.29 32.30
CA PHE A 23 15.88 -7.41 32.84
C PHE A 23 15.97 -8.34 34.05
N THR A 24 14.94 -9.17 34.29
CA THR A 24 14.90 -10.08 35.45
C THR A 24 16.17 -10.92 35.57
N ASP A 25 16.65 -11.49 34.47
CA ASP A 25 17.82 -12.35 34.45
C ASP A 25 19.16 -11.60 34.64
N ASP A 26 19.19 -10.31 34.31
CA ASP A 26 20.39 -9.48 34.42
C ASP A 26 20.44 -8.66 35.71
N LEU A 27 19.35 -8.69 36.48
CA LEU A 27 19.22 -7.90 37.70
C LEU A 27 20.07 -8.51 38.83
N PRO A 28 21.07 -7.78 39.39
CA PRO A 28 21.85 -8.25 40.50
C PRO A 28 20.99 -8.51 41.71
N SER A 29 21.41 -9.49 42.56
CA SER A 29 20.65 -9.86 43.78
C SER A 29 20.43 -8.63 44.66
N GLY A 30 19.16 -8.34 44.98
CA GLY A 30 18.78 -7.21 45.80
C GLY A 30 18.80 -5.85 45.13
N ALA A 31 19.15 -5.77 43.82
CA ALA A 31 19.06 -4.56 43.06
C ALA A 31 17.68 -4.37 42.41
N THR A 32 17.36 -3.14 42.03
CA THR A 32 16.17 -2.78 41.26
C THR A 32 16.59 -1.96 40.05
N VAL A 33 15.77 -1.89 39.01
CA VAL A 33 15.97 -0.95 37.92
C VAL A 33 15.68 0.47 38.43
N ALA A 34 16.69 1.32 38.44
CA ALA A 34 16.61 2.70 38.93
C ALA A 34 16.19 3.68 37.81
N SER A 35 16.69 3.48 36.60
CA SER A 35 16.34 4.28 35.43
C SER A 35 16.50 3.50 34.15
N GLY A 36 15.88 3.99 33.07
CA GLY A 36 16.00 3.46 31.72
C GLY A 36 16.26 4.55 30.69
N THR A 37 17.06 4.23 29.68
CA THR A 37 17.25 5.06 28.48
C THR A 37 17.06 4.18 27.25
N ALA A 38 16.63 4.77 26.14
CA ALA A 38 16.56 4.06 24.88
C ALA A 38 17.07 4.92 23.73
N PHE A 39 17.66 4.25 22.73
CA PHE A 39 18.18 4.87 21.52
C PHE A 39 17.54 4.19 20.32
N HIS A 40 16.91 4.98 19.50
CA HIS A 40 16.30 4.52 18.26
C HIS A 40 17.24 4.82 17.08
N THR A 41 17.48 3.83 16.25
CA THR A 41 18.29 3.97 15.01
C THR A 41 17.40 3.59 13.82
N PRO A 42 17.00 4.56 12.98
CA PRO A 42 16.25 4.30 11.76
C PRO A 42 17.12 3.75 10.64
N PRO A 43 16.52 3.19 9.57
CA PRO A 43 17.24 2.80 8.36
C PRO A 43 17.99 4.00 7.77
N GLY A 44 19.24 3.79 7.34
CA GLY A 44 20.05 4.85 6.71
C GLY A 44 20.63 5.90 7.65
N GLY A 45 20.47 5.79 8.97
CA GLY A 45 21.13 6.65 9.96
C GLY A 45 20.62 8.09 10.02
N GLY A 46 19.37 8.33 9.62
CA GLY A 46 18.69 9.64 9.73
C GLY A 46 18.37 10.06 11.16
N GLY A 47 17.56 11.12 11.32
CA GLY A 47 17.19 11.66 12.62
C GLY A 47 16.54 10.62 13.54
N THR A 48 17.04 10.54 14.76
CA THR A 48 16.55 9.59 15.77
C THR A 48 15.32 10.14 16.47
N LEU A 49 14.27 9.31 16.59
CA LEU A 49 13.18 9.58 17.51
C LEU A 49 13.67 9.34 18.95
N VAL A 50 13.23 10.15 19.88
CA VAL A 50 13.52 9.98 21.31
C VAL A 50 12.36 9.23 21.93
N PRO A 51 12.52 7.94 22.34
CA PRO A 51 11.47 7.19 22.99
C PRO A 51 11.08 7.78 24.35
N THR A 52 9.82 7.74 24.68
CA THR A 52 9.35 8.05 26.05
C THR A 52 9.54 6.82 26.93
N MET A 53 10.22 7.00 28.07
CA MET A 53 10.59 5.90 28.95
C MET A 53 9.61 5.71 30.10
N THR A 54 9.32 4.45 30.41
CA THR A 54 8.62 4.04 31.64
C THR A 54 9.43 2.95 32.34
N VAL A 55 9.58 3.05 33.65
CA VAL A 55 10.34 2.08 34.46
C VAL A 55 9.44 1.47 35.51
N SER A 56 9.37 0.14 35.49
CA SER A 56 8.66 -0.65 36.50
C SER A 56 9.49 -1.92 36.76
N SER A 57 10.47 -1.84 37.67
CA SER A 57 11.43 -2.94 37.91
C SER A 57 10.73 -4.30 38.02
N PRO A 58 11.19 -5.32 37.32
CA PRO A 58 12.42 -5.41 36.51
C PRO A 58 12.29 -4.94 35.04
N TYR A 59 11.21 -4.27 34.68
CA TYR A 59 10.86 -3.91 33.31
C TYR A 59 11.22 -2.46 32.97
N VAL A 60 11.64 -2.25 31.70
CA VAL A 60 11.83 -0.94 31.12
C VAL A 60 11.01 -0.85 29.82
N GLY A 61 10.04 0.04 29.77
CA GLY A 61 9.24 0.33 28.61
C GLY A 61 9.80 1.53 27.83
N ALA A 62 10.00 1.39 26.53
CA ALA A 62 10.37 2.45 25.60
C ALA A 62 9.23 2.67 24.61
N GLN A 63 8.51 3.77 24.75
CA GLN A 63 7.44 4.14 23.83
C GLN A 63 8.03 4.84 22.60
N LEU A 64 7.86 4.24 21.45
CA LEU A 64 8.22 4.79 20.17
C LEU A 64 6.95 5.20 19.42
N SER A 65 6.90 6.47 19.00
CA SER A 65 5.74 7.04 18.34
C SER A 65 6.09 7.42 16.89
N ASN A 66 5.28 6.98 15.94
CA ASN A 66 5.29 7.40 14.54
C ASN A 66 6.67 7.34 13.88
N PRO A 67 7.36 6.19 13.82
CA PRO A 67 8.60 6.07 13.08
C PRO A 67 8.33 6.31 11.58
N ALA A 68 8.87 7.41 11.04
CA ALA A 68 8.53 7.88 9.69
C ALA A 68 9.16 7.04 8.57
N ASP A 69 10.31 6.45 8.83
CA ASP A 69 11.07 5.71 7.81
C ASP A 69 10.62 4.26 7.77
N THR A 70 10.50 3.70 6.56
CA THR A 70 10.20 2.28 6.39
C THR A 70 11.49 1.46 6.30
N GLY A 71 11.47 0.25 6.85
CA GLY A 71 12.61 -0.64 6.84
C GLY A 71 12.97 -1.19 8.22
N VAL A 72 14.18 -1.68 8.37
CA VAL A 72 14.65 -2.26 9.63
C VAL A 72 15.14 -1.15 10.57
N HIS A 73 14.51 -1.04 11.70
CA HIS A 73 14.87 -0.15 12.80
C HIS A 73 15.52 -0.93 13.95
N TYR A 74 16.37 -0.25 14.68
CA TYR A 74 16.95 -0.80 15.92
C TYR A 74 16.54 0.07 17.09
N LEU A 75 16.23 -0.58 18.20
CA LEU A 75 15.95 0.07 19.47
C LEU A 75 16.84 -0.56 20.54
N ASP A 76 17.75 0.23 21.08
CA ASP A 76 18.63 -0.16 22.16
C ASP A 76 18.02 0.36 23.47
N VAL A 77 17.62 -0.55 24.35
CA VAL A 77 17.05 -0.23 25.68
C VAL A 77 18.11 -0.53 26.72
N VAL A 78 18.50 0.49 27.47
CA VAL A 78 19.50 0.39 28.53
C VAL A 78 18.84 0.60 29.89
N ALA A 79 18.95 -0.38 30.78
CA ALA A 79 18.59 -0.27 32.19
C ALA A 79 19.80 0.13 33.03
N THR A 80 19.62 1.06 33.96
CA THR A 80 20.60 1.34 35.01
C THR A 80 20.03 0.84 36.33
N PHE A 81 20.77 -0.03 37.00
CA PHE A 81 20.36 -0.62 38.27
C PHE A 81 20.71 0.27 39.47
N SER A 82 20.12 -0.01 40.62
CA SER A 82 20.34 0.76 41.84
C SER A 82 21.79 0.69 42.38
N ASN A 83 22.58 -0.27 41.94
CA ASN A 83 24.01 -0.40 42.23
C ASN A 83 24.90 0.29 41.18
N SER A 84 24.29 1.06 40.24
CA SER A 84 24.94 1.75 39.13
C SER A 84 25.46 0.87 38.00
N GLU A 85 25.25 -0.45 38.03
CA GLU A 85 25.50 -1.32 36.90
C GLU A 85 24.48 -1.07 35.80
N LYS A 86 24.80 -1.45 34.56
CA LYS A 86 23.95 -1.28 33.38
C LYS A 86 23.83 -2.58 32.61
N SER A 87 22.66 -2.83 32.08
CA SER A 87 22.42 -3.86 31.07
C SER A 87 21.70 -3.26 29.88
N GLU A 88 21.96 -3.82 28.70
CA GLU A 88 21.41 -3.35 27.43
C GLU A 88 20.79 -4.52 26.66
N VAL A 89 19.66 -4.26 26.04
CA VAL A 89 19.03 -5.17 25.09
C VAL A 89 18.73 -4.42 23.80
N ARG A 90 19.12 -5.02 22.67
CA ARG A 90 18.79 -4.51 21.34
C ARG A 90 17.65 -5.32 20.75
N VAL A 91 16.65 -4.65 20.25
CA VAL A 91 15.61 -5.22 19.42
C VAL A 91 15.71 -4.64 18.00
N SER A 92 15.59 -5.52 17.00
CA SER A 92 15.34 -5.10 15.63
C SER A 92 13.87 -5.29 15.32
N PHE A 93 13.24 -4.30 14.73
CA PHE A 93 11.86 -4.38 14.27
C PHE A 93 11.73 -3.74 12.90
N VAL A 94 10.74 -4.19 12.15
CA VAL A 94 10.45 -3.66 10.83
C VAL A 94 9.34 -2.63 10.95
N VAL A 95 9.63 -1.39 10.55
CA VAL A 95 8.58 -0.42 10.27
C VAL A 95 8.09 -0.72 8.86
N GLY A 96 6.93 -1.36 8.79
CA GLY A 96 6.27 -1.67 7.55
C GLY A 96 5.66 -0.42 6.92
N TYR A 97 5.38 -0.50 5.63
CA TYR A 97 4.48 0.44 5.02
C TYR A 97 3.14 0.34 5.75
N ASP A 98 2.68 1.47 6.26
CA ASP A 98 1.32 1.58 6.77
C ASP A 98 0.38 1.37 5.57
N ASP A 99 -0.62 0.52 5.73
CA ASP A 99 -1.69 0.39 4.73
C ASP A 99 -2.41 1.74 4.49
N THR A 100 -2.24 2.69 5.41
CA THR A 100 -2.73 4.07 5.30
C THR A 100 -1.84 4.98 4.44
N GLN A 101 -0.62 4.57 4.05
CA GLN A 101 0.28 5.37 3.21
C GLN A 101 -0.07 5.31 1.71
N ALA A 102 -0.94 4.42 1.30
CA ALA A 102 -1.50 4.50 -0.04
C ALA A 102 -2.30 5.80 -0.19
N ARG A 103 -2.17 6.47 -1.34
CA ARG A 103 -2.98 7.67 -1.63
C ARG A 103 -4.46 7.36 -1.43
N ALA A 104 -5.19 8.30 -0.83
CA ALA A 104 -6.61 8.10 -0.46
C ALA A 104 -7.48 7.62 -1.64
N GLY A 105 -7.15 8.01 -2.86
CA GLY A 105 -7.84 7.61 -4.09
C GLY A 105 -7.58 6.19 -4.58
N MET A 106 -6.59 5.50 -4.02
CA MET A 106 -6.11 4.20 -4.52
C MET A 106 -6.82 2.98 -3.93
N SER A 107 -7.54 3.13 -2.84
CA SER A 107 -8.12 2.00 -2.07
C SER A 107 -8.98 1.05 -2.92
N GLY A 108 -9.78 1.60 -3.85
CA GLY A 108 -10.59 0.80 -4.79
C GLY A 108 -9.75 -0.01 -5.77
N LEU A 109 -8.71 0.61 -6.33
CA LEU A 109 -7.79 -0.02 -7.29
C LEU A 109 -6.93 -1.09 -6.62
N ILE A 110 -6.38 -0.81 -5.44
CA ILE A 110 -5.60 -1.77 -4.64
C ILE A 110 -6.46 -2.98 -4.27
N ARG A 111 -7.68 -2.78 -3.78
CA ARG A 111 -8.59 -3.87 -3.47
C ARG A 111 -8.87 -4.76 -4.69
N ARG A 112 -9.04 -4.15 -5.88
CA ARG A 112 -9.25 -4.88 -7.13
C ARG A 112 -7.99 -5.64 -7.53
N LEU A 113 -6.81 -5.03 -7.46
CA LEU A 113 -5.54 -5.69 -7.74
C LEU A 113 -5.32 -6.88 -6.80
N ARG A 114 -5.63 -6.75 -5.51
CA ARG A 114 -5.61 -7.87 -4.55
C ARG A 114 -6.50 -9.03 -4.99
N ALA A 115 -7.73 -8.73 -5.43
CA ALA A 115 -8.65 -9.77 -5.92
C ALA A 115 -8.13 -10.47 -7.19
N MET A 116 -7.44 -9.77 -8.09
CA MET A 116 -6.86 -10.33 -9.31
C MET A 116 -5.60 -11.17 -9.04
N THR A 117 -4.87 -10.83 -7.99
CA THR A 117 -3.54 -11.41 -7.72
C THR A 117 -3.51 -12.30 -6.48
N ASN A 118 -4.61 -12.35 -5.72
CA ASN A 118 -4.65 -13.02 -4.42
C ASN A 118 -3.50 -12.56 -3.50
N ALA A 119 -3.13 -11.27 -3.58
CA ALA A 119 -2.07 -10.67 -2.76
C ALA A 119 -2.63 -10.30 -1.39
N SER A 120 -2.16 -10.97 -0.36
CA SER A 120 -2.48 -10.62 1.03
C SER A 120 -1.55 -9.48 1.51
N PRO A 121 -1.94 -8.69 2.53
CA PRO A 121 -1.05 -7.66 3.11
C PRO A 121 0.30 -8.19 3.59
N VAL A 122 0.34 -9.48 3.97
CA VAL A 122 1.57 -10.20 4.31
C VAL A 122 1.51 -11.57 3.65
N ASP A 123 1.95 -11.67 2.42
CA ASP A 123 1.95 -12.92 1.65
C ASP A 123 3.25 -13.70 1.89
N TYR A 124 4.37 -12.99 1.88
CA TYR A 124 5.71 -13.49 2.19
C TYR A 124 6.63 -12.34 2.59
N GLU A 125 7.82 -12.67 3.09
CA GLU A 125 8.84 -11.70 3.47
C GLU A 125 10.13 -11.93 2.66
N ILE A 126 10.76 -10.83 2.23
CA ILE A 126 12.10 -10.84 1.63
C ILE A 126 12.98 -9.91 2.47
N ALA A 127 14.05 -10.44 3.04
CA ALA A 127 14.96 -9.70 3.91
C ALA A 127 14.25 -8.94 5.06
N GLY A 128 13.19 -9.53 5.62
CA GLY A 128 12.41 -8.93 6.70
C GLY A 128 11.37 -7.90 6.24
N VAL A 129 11.24 -7.64 4.93
CA VAL A 129 10.22 -6.76 4.38
C VAL A 129 9.00 -7.58 3.97
N PRO A 130 7.82 -7.31 4.55
CA PRO A 130 6.60 -8.02 4.17
C PRO A 130 6.10 -7.61 2.78
N TYR A 131 5.56 -8.55 2.03
CA TYR A 131 4.85 -8.40 0.75
C TYR A 131 3.44 -8.95 0.94
N TRP A 132 2.42 -8.35 0.45
CA TRP A 132 2.20 -7.17 -0.35
C TRP A 132 1.42 -6.12 0.44
N SER A 133 2.06 -5.08 0.91
CA SER A 133 1.37 -3.94 1.53
C SER A 133 0.60 -3.13 0.48
N ASP A 134 -0.31 -2.26 0.92
CA ASP A 134 -1.04 -1.36 0.03
C ASP A 134 -0.10 -0.39 -0.70
N ALA A 135 0.97 0.07 -0.04
CA ALA A 135 1.97 0.92 -0.65
C ALA A 135 2.72 0.22 -1.79
N GLN A 136 3.11 -1.05 -1.60
CA GLN A 136 3.77 -1.84 -2.65
C GLN A 136 2.85 -2.10 -3.84
N LEU A 137 1.58 -2.42 -3.59
CA LEU A 137 0.60 -2.58 -4.67
C LEU A 137 0.32 -1.27 -5.38
N GLN A 138 0.32 -0.13 -4.67
CA GLN A 138 0.24 1.18 -5.29
C GLN A 138 1.46 1.45 -6.19
N GLU A 139 2.68 1.12 -5.74
CA GLU A 139 3.88 1.29 -6.55
C GLU A 139 3.79 0.49 -7.86
N VAL A 140 3.32 -0.76 -7.79
CA VAL A 140 3.08 -1.57 -9.00
C VAL A 140 2.03 -0.90 -9.90
N LEU A 141 0.94 -0.38 -9.33
CA LEU A 141 -0.08 0.35 -10.10
C LEU A 141 0.50 1.61 -10.73
N ASP A 142 1.30 2.39 -10.00
CA ASP A 142 1.90 3.63 -10.50
C ASP A 142 2.85 3.40 -11.71
N ASN A 143 3.46 2.23 -11.82
CA ASN A 143 4.24 1.84 -13.00
C ASN A 143 3.37 1.63 -14.26
N HIS A 144 2.07 1.43 -14.07
CA HIS A 144 1.09 1.23 -15.15
C HIS A 144 0.03 2.33 -15.19
N ARG A 145 0.38 3.52 -14.68
CA ARG A 145 -0.46 4.71 -14.66
C ARG A 145 -0.40 5.44 -15.99
N MET A 146 -1.54 5.95 -16.42
CA MET A 146 -1.67 6.88 -17.51
C MET A 146 -2.42 8.12 -17.04
N ASP A 147 -1.81 9.29 -17.18
CA ASP A 147 -2.41 10.58 -16.88
C ASP A 147 -3.11 11.10 -18.16
N PHE A 148 -4.30 11.65 -18.00
CA PHE A 148 -5.05 12.25 -19.11
C PHE A 148 -5.63 13.60 -18.68
N TYR A 149 -5.79 14.50 -19.64
CA TYR A 149 -6.16 15.89 -19.39
C TYR A 149 -7.26 16.31 -20.36
N ASP A 150 -8.31 16.92 -19.82
CA ASP A 150 -9.42 17.52 -20.57
C ASP A 150 -10.04 16.58 -21.62
N GLU A 151 -10.16 15.30 -21.27
CA GLU A 151 -10.81 14.30 -22.15
C GLU A 151 -12.32 14.49 -22.15
N LEU A 152 -12.90 14.58 -23.33
CA LEU A 152 -14.35 14.74 -23.53
C LEU A 152 -15.09 13.47 -23.06
N LEU A 153 -16.09 13.66 -22.22
CA LEU A 153 -16.99 12.59 -21.82
C LEU A 153 -18.06 12.32 -22.88
N ASP A 154 -18.36 11.06 -23.13
CA ASP A 154 -19.42 10.64 -24.02
C ASP A 154 -20.77 10.62 -23.30
N GLY A 155 -21.65 11.55 -23.67
CA GLY A 155 -23.01 11.65 -23.11
C GLY A 155 -23.93 10.56 -23.63
N VAL A 156 -24.45 9.72 -22.76
CA VAL A 156 -25.36 8.62 -23.12
C VAL A 156 -26.81 9.11 -23.17
N PRO A 157 -27.41 9.22 -24.36
CA PRO A 157 -28.81 9.64 -24.50
C PRO A 157 -29.75 8.55 -23.96
N GLN A 158 -30.69 8.96 -23.14
CA GLN A 158 -31.77 8.10 -22.59
C GLN A 158 -33.10 8.62 -23.05
N MET A 159 -33.89 7.79 -23.73
CA MET A 159 -35.23 8.14 -24.16
C MET A 159 -36.20 7.91 -23.00
N THR A 160 -36.95 8.94 -22.62
CA THR A 160 -38.02 8.82 -21.63
C THR A 160 -39.30 8.30 -22.26
N SER A 161 -40.25 7.81 -21.44
CA SER A 161 -41.56 7.33 -21.90
C SER A 161 -42.38 8.38 -22.68
N GLY A 162 -42.04 9.66 -22.53
CA GLY A 162 -42.65 10.78 -23.27
C GLY A 162 -41.93 11.16 -24.58
N GLY A 163 -40.99 10.34 -25.05
CA GLY A 163 -40.24 10.60 -26.29
C GLY A 163 -39.17 11.70 -26.21
N THR A 164 -38.89 12.21 -25.00
CA THR A 164 -37.85 13.23 -24.78
C THR A 164 -36.50 12.55 -24.48
N VAL A 165 -35.43 12.99 -25.13
CA VAL A 165 -34.07 12.55 -24.86
C VAL A 165 -33.50 13.30 -23.68
N LYS A 166 -32.93 12.59 -22.71
CA LYS A 166 -32.26 13.12 -21.53
C LYS A 166 -30.89 12.54 -21.36
N TYR A 167 -29.99 13.30 -20.72
CA TYR A 167 -28.60 12.93 -20.48
C TYR A 167 -28.28 12.94 -18.99
N PHE A 168 -28.39 11.80 -18.35
CA PHE A 168 -28.01 11.60 -16.94
C PHE A 168 -26.65 10.92 -16.79
N ARG A 169 -26.27 10.14 -17.79
CA ARG A 169 -25.07 9.31 -17.74
C ARG A 169 -24.05 9.76 -18.78
N TYR A 170 -22.79 9.81 -18.35
CA TYR A 170 -21.65 10.11 -19.19
C TYR A 170 -20.59 9.02 -18.98
N ASN A 171 -19.95 8.59 -20.06
CA ASN A 171 -18.88 7.62 -20.02
C ASN A 171 -17.55 8.32 -20.24
N ALA A 172 -16.58 8.04 -19.39
CA ALA A 172 -15.19 8.38 -19.64
C ALA A 172 -14.59 7.42 -20.67
N PRO A 173 -13.58 7.85 -21.46
CA PRO A 173 -12.89 6.95 -22.38
C PRO A 173 -12.11 5.85 -21.66
N TYR A 174 -11.87 6.01 -20.37
CA TYR A 174 -11.09 5.10 -19.53
C TYR A 174 -11.88 4.66 -18.32
N GLY A 175 -11.67 3.40 -17.89
CA GLY A 175 -12.06 2.89 -16.58
C GLY A 175 -10.89 2.88 -15.60
N ASN A 176 -11.04 2.23 -14.46
CA ASN A 176 -10.00 2.11 -13.42
C ASN A 176 -9.39 3.45 -13.02
N LEU A 177 -10.25 4.43 -12.75
CA LEU A 177 -9.84 5.79 -12.42
C LEU A 177 -9.43 5.91 -10.95
N GLU A 178 -8.43 6.75 -10.68
CA GLU A 178 -8.09 7.17 -9.31
C GLU A 178 -9.17 8.14 -8.78
N SER A 179 -9.66 7.91 -7.58
CA SER A 179 -10.64 8.79 -6.94
C SER A 179 -9.96 9.94 -6.17
N GLY A 180 -10.74 10.92 -5.73
CA GLY A 180 -10.26 12.01 -4.88
C GLY A 180 -9.70 13.19 -5.64
N THR A 181 -8.62 13.78 -5.13
CA THR A 181 -8.05 15.04 -5.65
C THR A 181 -7.49 14.96 -7.07
N ASN A 182 -7.19 13.77 -7.53
CA ASN A 182 -6.68 13.52 -8.88
C ASN A 182 -7.78 13.33 -9.93
N PHE A 183 -9.06 13.44 -9.54
CA PHE A 183 -10.21 13.37 -10.43
C PHE A 183 -10.87 14.75 -10.49
N SER A 184 -10.87 15.36 -11.65
CA SER A 184 -11.46 16.68 -11.87
C SER A 184 -12.39 16.66 -13.07
N LEU A 185 -13.64 17.10 -12.86
CA LEU A 185 -14.64 17.27 -13.89
C LEU A 185 -14.85 18.77 -14.15
N ALA A 186 -14.76 19.16 -15.41
CA ALA A 186 -14.90 20.55 -15.83
C ALA A 186 -15.91 20.71 -16.95
N LEU A 187 -16.48 21.91 -17.04
CA LEU A 187 -17.20 22.39 -18.22
C LEU A 187 -16.22 22.94 -19.27
N THR A 188 -16.68 23.18 -20.48
CA THR A 188 -15.94 23.90 -21.51
C THR A 188 -15.33 25.19 -20.93
N ALA A 189 -14.07 25.47 -21.26
CA ALA A 189 -13.30 26.61 -20.77
C ALA A 189 -12.99 26.62 -19.25
N GLY A 190 -12.91 25.46 -18.60
CA GLY A 190 -12.44 25.36 -17.22
C GLY A 190 -13.49 25.76 -16.15
N GLY A 191 -14.76 25.82 -16.53
CA GLY A 191 -15.86 26.12 -15.59
C GLY A 191 -16.08 24.98 -14.58
N SER A 192 -16.35 25.34 -13.32
CA SER A 192 -16.68 24.37 -12.28
C SER A 192 -18.03 23.70 -12.51
N VAL A 193 -18.12 22.40 -12.29
CA VAL A 193 -19.37 21.63 -12.33
C VAL A 193 -20.12 21.82 -11.01
N THR A 194 -21.31 22.45 -11.09
CA THR A 194 -22.17 22.69 -9.93
C THR A 194 -23.25 21.62 -9.74
N ALA A 195 -23.51 20.82 -10.77
CA ALA A 195 -24.51 19.74 -10.72
C ALA A 195 -24.00 18.58 -9.84
N SER A 196 -24.87 18.01 -9.01
CA SER A 196 -24.54 16.84 -8.21
C SER A 196 -24.41 15.60 -9.08
N TYR A 197 -23.35 14.85 -8.88
CA TYR A 197 -23.06 13.62 -9.61
C TYR A 197 -22.42 12.55 -8.71
N SER A 198 -22.50 11.32 -9.15
CA SER A 198 -21.76 10.17 -8.61
C SER A 198 -20.85 9.58 -9.68
N VAL A 199 -19.74 8.96 -9.25
CA VAL A 199 -18.74 8.37 -10.15
C VAL A 199 -18.56 6.90 -9.82
N ASP A 200 -18.70 6.05 -10.82
CA ASP A 200 -18.17 4.71 -10.81
C ASP A 200 -16.74 4.75 -11.39
N TYR A 201 -15.76 4.88 -10.52
CA TYR A 201 -14.35 4.97 -10.90
C TYR A 201 -13.84 3.71 -11.61
N ASN A 202 -14.47 2.59 -11.37
CA ASN A 202 -14.08 1.31 -11.97
C ASN A 202 -14.49 1.22 -13.44
N ALA A 203 -15.74 1.60 -13.70
CA ALA A 203 -16.29 1.60 -15.04
C ALA A 203 -16.04 2.91 -15.82
N GLY A 204 -15.57 3.96 -15.17
CA GLY A 204 -15.42 5.29 -15.78
C GLY A 204 -16.77 5.93 -16.10
N VAL A 205 -17.79 5.74 -15.24
CA VAL A 205 -19.13 6.24 -15.48
C VAL A 205 -19.49 7.35 -14.49
N ILE A 206 -19.90 8.48 -15.02
CA ILE A 206 -20.40 9.61 -14.26
C ILE A 206 -21.91 9.68 -14.41
N THR A 207 -22.65 9.69 -13.30
CA THR A 207 -24.11 9.77 -13.28
C THR A 207 -24.57 11.03 -12.55
N PHE A 208 -25.26 11.91 -13.27
CA PHE A 208 -25.82 13.12 -12.72
C PHE A 208 -27.23 12.88 -12.16
N THR A 209 -27.58 13.62 -11.13
CA THR A 209 -28.94 13.56 -10.53
C THR A 209 -29.98 14.25 -11.38
N THR A 210 -29.59 15.18 -12.26
CA THR A 210 -30.45 15.96 -13.14
C THR A 210 -30.03 15.83 -14.59
N ASP A 211 -30.98 16.04 -15.51
CA ASP A 211 -30.73 16.05 -16.95
C ASP A 211 -29.76 17.17 -17.35
N GLN A 212 -28.63 16.79 -17.93
CA GLN A 212 -27.56 17.72 -18.35
C GLN A 212 -27.75 18.23 -19.80
N ARG A 213 -28.81 17.83 -20.48
CA ARG A 213 -29.17 18.27 -21.84
C ARG A 213 -28.04 18.11 -22.90
N GLY A 214 -27.17 17.15 -22.71
CA GLY A 214 -26.03 16.92 -23.62
C GLY A 214 -24.91 17.94 -23.46
N THR A 215 -24.82 18.62 -22.31
CA THR A 215 -23.69 19.51 -22.00
C THR A 215 -22.35 18.76 -22.12
N ALA A 216 -21.36 19.37 -22.77
CA ALA A 216 -20.02 18.81 -22.87
C ALA A 216 -19.29 18.93 -21.52
N TYR A 217 -18.83 17.81 -21.02
CA TYR A 217 -17.99 17.70 -19.82
C TYR A 217 -16.63 17.17 -20.18
N PHE A 218 -15.61 17.69 -19.51
CA PHE A 218 -14.23 17.29 -19.69
C PHE A 218 -13.70 16.71 -18.40
N LEU A 219 -12.95 15.62 -18.51
CA LEU A 219 -12.38 14.89 -17.39
C LEU A 219 -10.86 14.97 -17.43
N THR A 220 -10.27 15.37 -16.32
CA THR A 220 -8.83 15.26 -16.05
C THR A 220 -8.63 14.26 -14.92
N GLY A 221 -7.70 13.32 -15.10
CA GLY A 221 -7.51 12.28 -14.11
C GLY A 221 -6.36 11.33 -14.40
N LYS A 222 -6.40 10.22 -13.68
CA LYS A 222 -5.44 9.12 -13.83
C LYS A 222 -6.19 7.81 -13.97
N THR A 223 -5.73 6.98 -14.89
CA THR A 223 -6.22 5.62 -15.10
C THR A 223 -5.07 4.62 -14.95
N TYR A 224 -5.43 3.36 -14.71
CA TYR A 224 -4.46 2.29 -14.41
C TYR A 224 -4.73 1.05 -15.23
N MET A 225 -3.67 0.51 -15.85
CA MET A 225 -3.73 -0.76 -16.58
C MET A 225 -3.68 -1.92 -15.59
N MET A 226 -4.84 -2.31 -15.06
CA MET A 226 -4.97 -3.31 -14.00
C MET A 226 -4.41 -4.69 -14.38
N GLU A 227 -4.59 -5.10 -15.63
CA GLU A 227 -4.13 -6.37 -16.16
C GLU A 227 -2.59 -6.44 -16.20
N SER A 228 -1.94 -5.33 -16.58
CA SER A 228 -0.48 -5.21 -16.57
C SER A 228 0.08 -5.25 -15.16
N ALA A 229 -0.53 -4.49 -14.25
CA ALA A 229 -0.16 -4.50 -12.83
C ALA A 229 -0.35 -5.90 -12.21
N ALA A 230 -1.44 -6.58 -12.54
CA ALA A 230 -1.68 -7.94 -12.06
C ALA A 230 -0.63 -8.94 -12.60
N ALA A 231 -0.22 -8.83 -13.86
CA ALA A 231 0.82 -9.66 -14.43
C ALA A 231 2.16 -9.46 -13.71
N ASP A 232 2.51 -8.22 -13.38
CA ASP A 232 3.76 -7.90 -12.67
C ASP A 232 3.77 -8.43 -11.24
N VAL A 233 2.65 -8.33 -10.51
CA VAL A 233 2.53 -8.96 -9.18
C VAL A 233 2.73 -10.47 -9.26
N TRP A 234 2.12 -11.13 -10.25
CA TRP A 234 2.28 -12.58 -10.43
C TRP A 234 3.71 -12.96 -10.84
N ASP A 235 4.40 -12.16 -11.65
CA ASP A 235 5.82 -12.40 -11.96
C ASP A 235 6.72 -12.25 -10.75
N GLN A 236 6.49 -11.26 -9.90
CA GLN A 236 7.23 -11.09 -8.66
C GLN A 236 6.98 -12.26 -7.69
N LYS A 237 5.73 -12.75 -7.59
CA LYS A 237 5.43 -13.98 -6.85
C LYS A 237 6.15 -15.19 -7.44
N ALA A 238 6.18 -15.34 -8.76
CA ALA A 238 6.92 -16.40 -9.42
C ALA A 238 8.42 -16.33 -9.12
N ALA A 239 9.00 -15.13 -9.18
CA ALA A 239 10.40 -14.93 -8.83
C ALA A 239 10.71 -15.37 -7.40
N TYR A 240 9.85 -15.03 -6.44
CA TYR A 240 9.98 -15.48 -5.06
C TYR A 240 9.88 -17.02 -4.94
N TYR A 241 8.89 -17.63 -5.59
CA TYR A 241 8.71 -19.10 -5.53
C TYR A 241 9.82 -19.87 -6.26
N SER A 242 10.53 -19.26 -7.21
CA SER A 242 11.66 -19.89 -7.89
C SER A 242 12.84 -20.21 -6.97
N LEU A 243 12.94 -19.52 -5.83
CA LEU A 243 13.96 -19.75 -4.81
C LEU A 243 13.60 -20.90 -3.85
N SER A 244 12.41 -21.47 -3.97
CA SER A 244 11.92 -22.52 -3.09
C SER A 244 12.21 -23.91 -3.66
N TYR A 245 12.77 -24.80 -2.83
CA TYR A 245 13.06 -26.18 -3.22
C TYR A 245 11.88 -27.12 -2.92
N ASP A 246 11.73 -28.13 -3.77
CA ASP A 246 10.82 -29.25 -3.50
C ASP A 246 11.41 -30.13 -2.38
N VAL A 247 10.63 -30.38 -1.33
CA VAL A 247 11.07 -31.20 -0.20
C VAL A 247 10.26 -32.50 -0.21
N LYS A 248 10.99 -33.64 -0.29
CA LYS A 248 10.43 -34.96 -0.08
C LYS A 248 10.91 -35.50 1.27
N THR A 249 9.97 -35.68 2.19
CA THR A 249 10.20 -36.39 3.45
C THR A 249 9.18 -37.52 3.56
N ASP A 250 9.48 -38.54 4.34
CA ASP A 250 8.69 -39.77 4.52
C ASP A 250 7.16 -39.54 4.48
N GLY A 251 6.58 -39.80 3.31
CA GLY A 251 5.12 -39.74 3.09
C GLY A 251 4.53 -38.35 2.80
N HIS A 252 5.33 -37.27 2.73
CA HIS A 252 4.89 -35.93 2.37
C HIS A 252 5.69 -35.37 1.19
N ASP A 253 4.99 -35.08 0.08
CA ASP A 253 5.53 -34.43 -1.11
C ASP A 253 5.09 -32.93 -1.08
N LEU A 254 5.98 -32.01 -0.77
CA LEU A 254 5.78 -30.57 -0.86
C LEU A 254 6.37 -30.06 -2.18
N THR A 255 5.54 -30.05 -3.22
CA THR A 255 5.92 -29.60 -4.57
C THR A 255 5.79 -28.08 -4.71
N ARG A 256 6.79 -27.35 -4.23
CA ARG A 256 6.85 -25.87 -4.35
C ARG A 256 7.06 -25.38 -5.78
N SER A 257 7.64 -26.21 -6.64
CA SER A 257 7.75 -25.95 -8.09
C SER A 257 6.40 -25.74 -8.77
N GLN A 258 5.31 -26.29 -8.23
CA GLN A 258 3.96 -26.03 -8.73
C GLN A 258 3.50 -24.58 -8.49
N LEU A 259 3.88 -23.96 -7.37
CA LEU A 259 3.56 -22.56 -7.08
C LEU A 259 4.21 -21.62 -8.10
N TYR A 260 5.46 -21.89 -8.46
CA TYR A 260 6.14 -21.15 -9.52
C TYR A 260 5.41 -21.27 -10.87
N LYS A 261 5.04 -22.49 -11.27
CA LYS A 261 4.31 -22.70 -12.54
C LYS A 261 2.97 -21.98 -12.53
N GLN A 262 2.18 -22.12 -11.46
CA GLN A 262 0.88 -21.45 -11.31
C GLN A 262 1.04 -19.91 -11.40
N ALA A 263 2.04 -19.35 -10.72
CA ALA A 263 2.28 -17.91 -10.76
C ALA A 263 2.65 -17.45 -12.18
N ARG A 264 3.49 -18.21 -12.90
CA ARG A 264 3.84 -17.92 -14.31
C ARG A 264 2.65 -18.04 -15.25
N GLU A 265 1.80 -19.02 -15.06
CA GLU A 265 0.57 -19.19 -15.83
C GLU A 265 -0.39 -18.01 -15.60
N GLN A 266 -0.55 -17.57 -14.35
CA GLN A 266 -1.36 -16.40 -14.02
C GLN A 266 -0.78 -15.12 -14.63
N ALA A 267 0.51 -14.90 -14.56
CA ALA A 267 1.16 -13.76 -15.22
C ALA A 267 0.89 -13.76 -16.73
N THR A 268 1.03 -14.91 -17.38
CA THR A 268 0.75 -15.07 -18.81
C THR A 268 -0.73 -14.83 -19.16
N PHE A 269 -1.63 -15.33 -18.32
CA PHE A 269 -3.08 -15.12 -18.46
C PHE A 269 -3.44 -13.63 -18.44
N TRP A 270 -2.91 -12.87 -17.46
CA TRP A 270 -3.18 -11.44 -17.35
C TRP A 270 -2.54 -10.65 -18.49
N ARG A 271 -1.33 -11.02 -18.95
CA ARG A 271 -0.72 -10.42 -20.15
C ARG A 271 -1.56 -10.66 -21.40
N GLY A 272 -2.14 -11.82 -21.55
CA GLY A 272 -3.01 -12.12 -22.70
C GLY A 272 -4.31 -11.31 -22.71
N ARG A 273 -4.68 -10.69 -21.59
CA ARG A 273 -5.86 -9.83 -21.46
C ARG A 273 -5.56 -8.33 -21.63
N MET A 274 -4.29 -7.96 -21.68
CA MET A 274 -3.93 -6.58 -21.98
C MET A 274 -4.47 -6.21 -23.38
N GLY A 275 -5.38 -5.23 -23.41
CA GLY A 275 -5.84 -4.66 -24.68
C GLY A 275 -4.66 -3.98 -25.40
N ALA A 276 -4.66 -4.02 -26.72
CA ALA A 276 -3.74 -3.21 -27.49
C ALA A 276 -4.14 -1.73 -27.32
N TYR A 277 -3.40 -0.98 -26.51
CA TYR A 277 -3.54 0.48 -26.48
C TYR A 277 -2.73 1.06 -27.62
N SER A 278 -3.41 1.59 -28.62
CA SER A 278 -2.78 2.48 -29.60
C SER A 278 -2.85 3.90 -29.05
N ILE A 279 -1.71 4.46 -28.67
CA ILE A 279 -1.60 5.89 -28.42
C ILE A 279 -1.59 6.56 -29.80
N THR A 280 -2.67 7.23 -30.16
CA THR A 280 -2.66 8.15 -31.29
C THR A 280 -1.95 9.42 -30.82
N ALA A 281 -0.64 9.51 -31.04
CA ALA A 281 0.08 10.76 -30.84
C ALA A 281 -0.31 11.69 -31.99
N GLU A 282 -1.24 12.60 -31.76
CA GLU A 282 -1.42 13.74 -32.66
C GLU A 282 -0.20 14.65 -32.53
N ARG A 283 0.58 14.67 -33.59
CA ARG A 283 1.67 15.62 -33.75
C ARG A 283 1.05 16.97 -34.11
N SER A 284 0.96 17.87 -33.16
CA SER A 284 0.56 19.25 -33.44
C SER A 284 1.73 20.00 -34.02
N ASP A 285 1.95 19.85 -35.34
CA ASP A 285 2.83 20.71 -36.09
C ASP A 285 2.04 22.00 -36.45
N THR A 286 1.86 22.86 -35.47
CA THR A 286 1.46 24.25 -35.73
C THR A 286 2.71 25.07 -35.96
N TRP A 287 2.95 25.40 -37.24
CA TRP A 287 3.89 26.43 -37.69
C TRP A 287 3.30 27.82 -37.44
#